data_864888b188e6435b2f6673fe1e4436e8
#
_entry.id   864888b188e6435b2f6673fe1e4436e8
#
_cell.length_a   1.000
_cell.length_b   1.000
_cell.length_c   1.000
_cell.angle_alpha   90.00
_cell.angle_beta   90.00
_cell.angle_gamma   90.00
#
_symmetry.space_group_name_H-M   'P 1'
#
loop_
_entity.id
_entity.type
_entity.pdbx_description
1 polymer ?
#
loop_
_entity_poly.entity_id
_entity_poly.type
_entity_poly.pdbx_seq_one_letter_code
_entity_poly.pdbx_strand_id
1 'polypeptide(L)'
;MKNLRLRILDRYIMRKFILTFLGSIVMIVGIIIIFDISEHIDDFVSRQAPLKAIVLDFYLNLIPYYVNMFSPLFVFITVIIFTSRMAANSEFIAILSCGISFRRLLLPYMLSALMIFALSLSLNHFVIPRANVRRIQFEAKYIKDSDHNFNRNIHYQISPGEFAYVESFSNWNNTAYKFTLEKVEGNRLVSKISAESAVWDTLNCSWRLKKYFIREYSEGLEDKIRSGDQLDTVINLTADDFKRNKKTVTTLPRNDLNNLIQTQKLRGDASVNQSLIEKHTRTALPFSAFILTIMGVALSSRKKRGGIGVNIAVGIALAFTYILFLRFSEMFVYTDTLPPFVALWLPNLIYAAIAGALYRMAPK
;
A
#
# COMPACT_ATOMS: atom_id res chain seq x y z
N MET A 1 32.62 16.09 18.07
CA MET A 1 31.21 15.66 18.22
C MET A 1 30.80 15.91 19.66
N LYS A 2 30.06 17.01 19.94
CA LYS A 2 29.56 17.33 21.29
C LYS A 2 28.57 16.23 21.69
N ASN A 3 28.82 15.56 22.81
CA ASN A 3 27.94 14.55 23.40
C ASN A 3 26.48 15.03 23.40
N LEU A 4 25.62 14.36 22.61
CA LEU A 4 24.16 14.57 22.56
C LEU A 4 23.53 14.01 23.88
N ARG A 5 23.90 14.62 25.02
CA ARG A 5 23.17 14.31 26.27
C ARG A 5 21.78 14.91 26.15
N LEU A 6 20.76 14.04 26.08
CA LEU A 6 19.36 14.43 26.16
C LEU A 6 19.12 15.20 27.46
N ARG A 7 18.71 16.48 27.35
CA ARG A 7 18.35 17.33 28.48
C ARG A 7 16.96 16.98 28.97
N ILE A 8 16.62 17.42 30.17
CA ILE A 8 15.29 17.21 30.80
C ILE A 8 14.16 17.66 29.82
N LEU A 9 14.35 18.82 29.18
CA LEU A 9 13.42 19.37 28.21
C LEU A 9 13.20 18.43 27.00
N ASP A 10 14.27 17.79 26.50
CA ASP A 10 14.16 16.88 25.37
C ASP A 10 13.30 15.66 25.71
N ARG A 11 13.52 15.07 26.90
CA ARG A 11 12.70 13.96 27.39
C ARG A 11 11.25 14.36 27.60
N TYR A 12 11.00 15.56 28.12
CA TYR A 12 9.65 16.09 28.32
C TYR A 12 8.91 16.15 26.97
N ILE A 13 9.51 16.79 25.95
CA ILE A 13 8.92 16.93 24.63
C ILE A 13 8.71 15.56 23.97
N MET A 14 9.73 14.70 23.98
CA MET A 14 9.63 13.36 23.39
C MET A 14 8.54 12.53 24.04
N ARG A 15 8.49 12.48 25.38
CA ARG A 15 7.46 11.74 26.13
C ARG A 15 6.05 12.25 25.79
N LYS A 16 5.84 13.55 25.79
CA LYS A 16 4.56 14.17 25.45
C LYS A 16 4.16 13.86 24.02
N PHE A 17 5.09 13.99 23.08
CA PHE A 17 4.84 13.69 21.67
C PHE A 17 4.41 12.21 21.49
N ILE A 18 5.20 11.27 21.98
CA ILE A 18 4.91 9.83 21.80
C ILE A 18 3.61 9.43 22.52
N LEU A 19 3.36 9.91 23.75
CA LEU A 19 2.12 9.59 24.45
C LEU A 19 0.88 10.16 23.75
N THR A 20 0.96 11.39 23.23
CA THR A 20 -0.15 11.98 22.45
C THR A 20 -0.36 11.25 21.14
N PHE A 21 0.71 10.83 20.46
CA PHE A 21 0.65 10.02 19.25
C PHE A 21 -0.03 8.65 19.49
N LEU A 22 0.40 7.94 20.54
CA LEU A 22 -0.21 6.65 20.90
C LEU A 22 -1.69 6.82 21.29
N GLY A 23 -2.02 7.87 22.08
CA GLY A 23 -3.41 8.16 22.42
C GLY A 23 -4.29 8.46 21.20
N SER A 24 -3.76 9.21 20.23
CA SER A 24 -4.47 9.51 18.97
C SER A 24 -4.71 8.24 18.15
N ILE A 25 -3.71 7.34 18.07
CA ILE A 25 -3.84 6.05 17.40
C ILE A 25 -4.94 5.22 18.05
N VAL A 26 -4.89 5.02 19.37
CA VAL A 26 -5.85 4.18 20.10
C VAL A 26 -7.28 4.68 19.87
N MET A 27 -7.48 5.99 19.96
CA MET A 27 -8.79 6.60 19.75
C MET A 27 -9.33 6.33 18.33
N ILE A 28 -8.54 6.58 17.31
CA ILE A 28 -9.03 6.46 15.91
C ILE A 28 -9.11 4.99 15.49
N VAL A 29 -8.17 4.14 15.90
CA VAL A 29 -8.25 2.69 15.65
C VAL A 29 -9.50 2.11 16.30
N GLY A 30 -9.86 2.55 17.53
CA GLY A 30 -11.12 2.14 18.16
C GLY A 30 -12.35 2.53 17.33
N ILE A 31 -12.38 3.75 16.80
CA ILE A 31 -13.46 4.20 15.91
C ILE A 31 -13.50 3.35 14.63
N ILE A 32 -12.36 3.11 13.97
CA ILE A 32 -12.28 2.30 12.76
C ILE A 32 -12.82 0.89 13.02
N ILE A 33 -12.43 0.26 14.13
CA ILE A 33 -12.90 -1.09 14.49
C ILE A 33 -14.42 -1.11 14.68
N ILE A 34 -15.00 -0.10 15.34
CA ILE A 34 -16.45 -0.02 15.56
C ILE A 34 -17.19 0.08 14.21
N PHE A 35 -16.71 0.91 13.29
CA PHE A 35 -17.30 1.03 11.95
C PHE A 35 -17.15 -0.26 11.15
N ASP A 36 -15.98 -0.87 11.18
CA ASP A 36 -15.71 -2.12 10.46
C ASP A 36 -16.57 -3.30 11.00
N ILE A 37 -16.75 -3.37 12.33
CA ILE A 37 -17.68 -4.34 12.93
C ILE A 37 -19.12 -4.10 12.42
N SER A 38 -19.55 -2.84 12.37
CA SER A 38 -20.90 -2.50 11.90
C SER A 38 -21.11 -2.87 10.42
N GLU A 39 -20.05 -2.77 9.60
CA GLU A 39 -20.09 -3.15 8.19
C GLU A 39 -20.14 -4.65 7.97
N HIS A 40 -19.38 -5.43 8.76
CA HIS A 40 -19.20 -6.87 8.54
C HIS A 40 -19.97 -7.77 9.52
N ILE A 41 -20.83 -7.19 10.39
CA ILE A 41 -21.53 -7.99 11.43
C ILE A 41 -22.42 -9.08 10.83
N ASP A 42 -23.11 -8.78 9.73
CA ASP A 42 -23.98 -9.72 9.05
C ASP A 42 -23.19 -10.90 8.46
N ASP A 43 -22.00 -10.64 7.94
CA ASP A 43 -21.11 -11.67 7.42
C ASP A 43 -20.57 -12.55 8.55
N PHE A 44 -20.18 -11.96 9.68
CA PHE A 44 -19.67 -12.71 10.84
C PHE A 44 -20.73 -13.62 11.44
N VAL A 45 -21.98 -13.15 11.53
CA VAL A 45 -23.08 -13.92 12.07
C VAL A 45 -23.52 -15.01 11.09
N SER A 46 -23.72 -14.67 9.81
CA SER A 46 -24.20 -15.62 8.79
C SER A 46 -23.23 -16.77 8.54
N ARG A 47 -21.93 -16.51 8.64
CA ARG A 47 -20.89 -17.53 8.47
C ARG A 47 -20.35 -18.10 9.77
N GLN A 48 -20.99 -17.80 10.91
CA GLN A 48 -20.66 -18.33 12.24
C GLN A 48 -19.18 -18.15 12.60
N ALA A 49 -18.60 -16.96 12.32
CA ALA A 49 -17.20 -16.67 12.62
C ALA A 49 -16.96 -16.69 14.14
N PRO A 50 -16.00 -17.50 14.66
CA PRO A 50 -15.73 -17.56 16.08
C PRO A 50 -15.11 -16.23 16.55
N LEU A 51 -15.58 -15.69 17.70
CA LEU A 51 -15.09 -14.42 18.27
C LEU A 51 -13.55 -14.38 18.41
N LYS A 52 -12.94 -15.51 18.78
CA LYS A 52 -11.48 -15.61 18.88
C LYS A 52 -10.79 -15.34 17.55
N ALA A 53 -11.32 -15.86 16.44
CA ALA A 53 -10.75 -15.64 15.12
C ALA A 53 -10.99 -14.18 14.65
N ILE A 54 -12.17 -13.60 14.95
CA ILE A 54 -12.45 -12.19 14.65
C ILE A 54 -11.42 -11.28 15.33
N VAL A 55 -11.10 -11.51 16.62
CA VAL A 55 -10.17 -10.65 17.36
C VAL A 55 -8.73 -10.93 16.95
N LEU A 56 -8.27 -12.19 16.91
CA LEU A 56 -6.85 -12.54 16.76
C LEU A 56 -6.42 -12.63 15.29
N ASP A 57 -7.26 -13.17 14.40
CA ASP A 57 -6.87 -13.38 13.01
C ASP A 57 -7.27 -12.19 12.12
N PHE A 58 -8.34 -11.47 12.47
CA PHE A 58 -8.78 -10.33 11.68
C PHE A 58 -8.32 -9.00 12.30
N TYR A 59 -8.88 -8.54 13.45
CA TYR A 59 -8.59 -7.20 13.98
C TYR A 59 -7.14 -6.99 14.41
N LEU A 60 -6.52 -7.95 15.09
CA LEU A 60 -5.12 -7.82 15.51
C LEU A 60 -4.17 -7.67 14.31
N ASN A 61 -4.53 -8.26 13.17
CA ASN A 61 -3.75 -8.16 11.94
C ASN A 61 -4.15 -6.96 11.05
N LEU A 62 -5.33 -6.39 11.26
CA LEU A 62 -5.83 -5.20 10.56
C LEU A 62 -5.23 -3.92 11.15
N ILE A 63 -5.08 -3.85 12.47
CA ILE A 63 -4.57 -2.68 13.21
C ILE A 63 -3.23 -2.15 12.67
N PRO A 64 -2.17 -2.96 12.47
CA PRO A 64 -0.89 -2.48 11.96
C PRO A 64 -1.00 -1.77 10.61
N TYR A 65 -1.87 -2.25 9.75
CA TYR A 65 -2.14 -1.65 8.44
C TYR A 65 -2.74 -0.25 8.59
N TYR A 66 -3.81 -0.09 9.38
CA TYR A 66 -4.46 1.21 9.58
C TYR A 66 -3.57 2.20 10.35
N VAL A 67 -2.86 1.74 11.37
CA VAL A 67 -1.90 2.57 12.13
C VAL A 67 -0.85 3.15 11.18
N ASN A 68 -0.33 2.36 10.28
CA ASN A 68 0.67 2.79 9.32
C ASN A 68 0.09 3.71 8.24
N MET A 69 -1.06 3.36 7.68
CA MET A 69 -1.75 4.14 6.64
C MET A 69 -2.10 5.55 7.10
N PHE A 70 -2.58 5.69 8.35
CA PHE A 70 -2.96 6.97 8.93
C PHE A 70 -1.82 7.62 9.75
N SER A 71 -0.64 7.01 9.82
CA SER A 71 0.49 7.56 10.57
C SER A 71 0.83 9.02 10.22
N PRO A 72 0.79 9.48 8.95
CA PRO A 72 1.00 10.88 8.62
C PRO A 72 0.01 11.83 9.33
N LEU A 73 -1.27 11.44 9.34
CA LEU A 73 -2.33 12.19 10.01
C LEU A 73 -2.09 12.27 11.52
N PHE A 74 -1.78 11.14 12.13
CA PHE A 74 -1.53 11.07 13.58
C PHE A 74 -0.31 11.89 14.01
N VAL A 75 0.80 11.80 13.28
CA VAL A 75 2.00 12.59 13.53
C VAL A 75 1.66 14.08 13.48
N PHE A 76 0.99 14.51 12.43
CA PHE A 76 0.71 15.92 12.23
C PHE A 76 -0.25 16.50 13.28
N ILE A 77 -1.36 15.80 13.54
CA ILE A 77 -2.33 16.19 14.58
C ILE A 77 -1.65 16.25 15.95
N THR A 78 -0.87 15.24 16.29
CA THR A 78 -0.14 15.17 17.56
C THR A 78 0.78 16.37 17.75
N VAL A 79 1.59 16.66 16.72
CA VAL A 79 2.53 17.79 16.76
C VAL A 79 1.77 19.11 16.94
N ILE A 80 0.70 19.31 16.20
CA ILE A 80 -0.10 20.54 16.26
C ILE A 80 -0.76 20.69 17.64
N ILE A 81 -1.44 19.66 18.15
CA ILE A 81 -2.12 19.71 19.44
C ILE A 81 -1.12 20.02 20.55
N PHE A 82 -0.01 19.29 20.58
CA PHE A 82 0.98 19.45 21.63
C PHE A 82 1.67 20.81 21.56
N THR A 83 2.16 21.19 20.37
CA THR A 83 2.87 22.47 20.20
C THR A 83 1.94 23.67 20.39
N SER A 84 0.70 23.61 19.92
CA SER A 84 -0.28 24.67 20.15
C SER A 84 -0.63 24.84 21.64
N ARG A 85 -0.72 23.74 22.39
CA ARG A 85 -0.90 23.81 23.86
C ARG A 85 0.29 24.47 24.53
N MET A 86 1.52 24.11 24.19
CA MET A 86 2.72 24.78 24.70
C MET A 86 2.76 26.26 24.34
N ALA A 87 2.36 26.63 23.11
CA ALA A 87 2.29 28.02 22.68
C ALA A 87 1.20 28.81 23.42
N ALA A 88 0.03 28.22 23.64
CA ALA A 88 -1.06 28.82 24.39
C ALA A 88 -0.69 29.08 25.84
N ASN A 89 0.00 28.14 26.50
CA ASN A 89 0.52 28.27 27.88
C ASN A 89 1.76 29.16 27.97
N SER A 90 2.20 29.77 26.86
CA SER A 90 3.43 30.57 26.79
C SER A 90 4.73 29.79 27.07
N GLU A 91 4.68 28.45 27.23
CA GLU A 91 5.86 27.60 27.47
C GLU A 91 6.84 27.70 26.29
N PHE A 92 6.33 27.73 25.06
CA PHE A 92 7.14 27.81 23.87
C PHE A 92 7.94 29.13 23.78
N ILE A 93 7.28 30.26 24.12
CA ILE A 93 7.91 31.58 24.13
C ILE A 93 8.93 31.65 25.27
N ALA A 94 8.61 31.14 26.48
CA ALA A 94 9.52 31.10 27.62
C ALA A 94 10.81 30.33 27.29
N ILE A 95 10.71 29.19 26.61
CA ILE A 95 11.89 28.40 26.17
C ILE A 95 12.78 29.21 25.21
N LEU A 96 12.19 29.91 24.25
CA LEU A 96 12.94 30.74 23.32
C LEU A 96 13.58 31.95 24.02
N SER A 97 12.87 32.58 24.96
CA SER A 97 13.38 33.72 25.76
C SER A 97 14.56 33.34 26.67
N CYS A 98 14.67 32.05 27.06
CA CYS A 98 15.84 31.52 27.77
C CYS A 98 17.06 31.29 26.84
N GLY A 99 17.03 31.78 25.59
CA GLY A 99 18.14 31.67 24.65
C GLY A 99 18.25 30.32 23.95
N ILE A 100 17.24 29.43 24.06
CA ILE A 100 17.22 28.18 23.32
C ILE A 100 16.73 28.48 21.90
N SER A 101 17.59 28.26 20.90
CA SER A 101 17.23 28.48 19.49
C SER A 101 16.12 27.53 19.02
N PHE A 102 15.29 27.98 18.08
CA PHE A 102 14.24 27.16 17.46
C PHE A 102 14.79 25.83 16.89
N ARG A 103 15.99 25.86 16.27
CA ARG A 103 16.68 24.65 15.76
C ARG A 103 16.95 23.64 16.87
N ARG A 104 17.37 24.11 18.06
CA ARG A 104 17.63 23.22 19.21
C ARG A 104 16.34 22.65 19.77
N LEU A 105 15.27 23.45 19.79
CA LEU A 105 13.94 23.01 20.22
C LEU A 105 13.33 21.99 19.25
N LEU A 106 13.62 22.08 17.95
CA LEU A 106 13.14 21.12 16.95
C LEU A 106 13.77 19.72 17.11
N LEU A 107 14.96 19.61 17.71
CA LEU A 107 15.70 18.35 17.83
C LEU A 107 14.89 17.22 18.51
N PRO A 108 14.26 17.40 19.70
CA PRO A 108 13.46 16.34 20.31
C PRO A 108 12.23 15.94 19.48
N TYR A 109 11.63 16.86 18.72
CA TYR A 109 10.57 16.52 17.76
C TYR A 109 11.09 15.62 16.63
N MET A 110 12.27 15.96 16.08
CA MET A 110 12.88 15.15 15.02
C MET A 110 13.33 13.77 15.52
N LEU A 111 13.79 13.65 16.77
CA LEU A 111 14.08 12.35 17.38
C LEU A 111 12.81 11.51 17.55
N SER A 112 11.71 12.13 17.97
CA SER A 112 10.42 11.43 18.05
C SER A 112 9.91 11.02 16.67
N ALA A 113 10.05 11.89 15.66
CA ALA A 113 9.72 11.58 14.27
C ALA A 113 10.58 10.44 13.73
N LEU A 114 11.88 10.37 14.10
CA LEU A 114 12.77 9.27 13.75
C LEU A 114 12.29 7.94 14.36
N MET A 115 11.82 7.94 15.61
CA MET A 115 11.24 6.74 16.22
C MET A 115 9.99 6.27 15.48
N ILE A 116 9.10 7.19 15.11
CA ILE A 116 7.88 6.88 14.36
C ILE A 116 8.22 6.41 12.94
N PHE A 117 9.18 7.06 12.27
CA PHE A 117 9.71 6.64 10.98
C PHE A 117 10.23 5.20 11.02
N ALA A 118 11.08 4.87 12.00
CA ALA A 118 11.64 3.53 12.16
C ALA A 118 10.54 2.50 12.45
N LEU A 119 9.55 2.84 13.29
CA LEU A 119 8.39 2.00 13.53
C LEU A 119 7.58 1.77 12.27
N SER A 120 7.22 2.82 11.53
CA SER A 120 6.47 2.73 10.28
C SER A 120 7.21 1.91 9.22
N LEU A 121 8.53 2.11 9.09
CA LEU A 121 9.36 1.34 8.17
C LEU A 121 9.36 -0.16 8.55
N SER A 122 9.50 -0.46 9.86
CA SER A 122 9.46 -1.83 10.37
C SER A 122 8.09 -2.49 10.15
N LEU A 123 7.00 -1.75 10.40
CA LEU A 123 5.65 -2.23 10.13
C LEU A 123 5.47 -2.57 8.65
N ASN A 124 5.88 -1.69 7.74
CA ASN A 124 5.72 -1.89 6.29
C ASN A 124 6.51 -3.09 5.74
N HIS A 125 7.70 -3.34 6.27
CA HIS A 125 8.56 -4.36 5.68
C HIS A 125 8.42 -5.73 6.35
N PHE A 126 8.07 -5.79 7.64
CA PHE A 126 8.10 -7.04 8.41
C PHE A 126 6.73 -7.44 8.98
N VAL A 127 5.97 -6.50 9.55
CA VAL A 127 4.75 -6.83 10.28
C VAL A 127 3.54 -6.92 9.34
N ILE A 128 3.30 -5.87 8.55
CA ILE A 128 2.12 -5.78 7.69
C ILE A 128 2.04 -6.90 6.65
N PRO A 129 3.12 -7.32 5.95
CA PRO A 129 3.04 -8.43 5.02
C PRO A 129 2.55 -9.72 5.68
N ARG A 130 3.10 -10.06 6.85
CA ARG A 130 2.71 -11.27 7.59
C ARG A 130 1.29 -11.18 8.16
N ALA A 131 0.93 -10.02 8.71
CA ALA A 131 -0.40 -9.75 9.23
C ALA A 131 -1.47 -9.85 8.13
N ASN A 132 -1.20 -9.29 6.96
CA ASN A 132 -2.12 -9.33 5.83
C ASN A 132 -2.39 -10.76 5.32
N VAL A 133 -1.44 -11.68 5.41
CA VAL A 133 -1.69 -13.09 5.05
C VAL A 133 -2.83 -13.66 5.89
N ARG A 134 -2.76 -13.54 7.23
CA ARG A 134 -3.79 -14.05 8.14
C ARG A 134 -5.13 -13.34 7.93
N ARG A 135 -5.08 -12.01 7.77
CA ARG A 135 -6.26 -11.20 7.51
C ARG A 135 -6.99 -11.65 6.25
N ILE A 136 -6.29 -11.79 5.12
CA ILE A 136 -6.89 -12.19 3.85
C ILE A 136 -7.45 -13.62 3.91
N GLN A 137 -6.77 -14.54 4.60
CA GLN A 137 -7.29 -15.88 4.84
C GLN A 137 -8.60 -15.86 5.64
N PHE A 138 -8.70 -15.00 6.66
CA PHE A 138 -9.92 -14.79 7.40
C PHE A 138 -11.02 -14.17 6.53
N GLU A 139 -10.71 -13.10 5.78
CA GLU A 139 -11.65 -12.44 4.85
C GLU A 139 -12.23 -13.46 3.86
N ALA A 140 -11.39 -14.27 3.22
CA ALA A 140 -11.82 -15.29 2.26
C ALA A 140 -12.77 -16.33 2.85
N LYS A 141 -12.65 -16.60 4.16
CA LYS A 141 -13.48 -17.61 4.85
C LYS A 141 -14.78 -17.03 5.41
N TYR A 142 -14.73 -15.84 6.00
CA TYR A 142 -15.80 -15.31 6.83
C TYR A 142 -16.41 -13.99 6.35
N ILE A 143 -15.83 -13.32 5.35
CA ILE A 143 -16.40 -12.11 4.76
C ILE A 143 -16.85 -12.45 3.34
N LYS A 144 -18.05 -12.03 2.99
CA LYS A 144 -18.58 -12.19 1.64
C LYS A 144 -17.87 -11.16 0.75
N ASP A 145 -16.73 -11.55 0.23
CA ASP A 145 -16.03 -10.68 -0.71
C ASP A 145 -16.85 -10.62 -2.01
N SER A 146 -17.29 -9.42 -2.36
CA SER A 146 -17.85 -9.10 -3.67
C SER A 146 -16.75 -9.11 -4.76
N ASP A 147 -15.54 -9.53 -4.42
CA ASP A 147 -14.42 -9.74 -5.36
C ASP A 147 -14.68 -10.96 -6.28
N HIS A 148 -15.85 -11.00 -6.90
CA HIS A 148 -15.99 -11.54 -8.24
C HIS A 148 -15.29 -10.60 -9.24
N ASN A 149 -14.09 -10.15 -8.91
CA ASN A 149 -13.19 -9.57 -9.90
C ASN A 149 -12.78 -10.69 -10.84
N PHE A 150 -13.66 -10.97 -11.78
CA PHE A 150 -13.27 -11.62 -13.01
C PHE A 150 -12.31 -10.65 -13.69
N ASN A 151 -11.02 -10.84 -13.48
CA ASN A 151 -10.05 -10.22 -14.36
C ASN A 151 -10.46 -10.63 -15.77
N ARG A 152 -10.89 -9.66 -16.56
CA ARG A 152 -11.33 -9.88 -17.95
C ARG A 152 -10.27 -9.39 -18.90
N ASN A 153 -10.20 -10.03 -20.07
CA ASN A 153 -9.28 -9.65 -21.15
C ASN A 153 -7.81 -9.61 -20.67
N ILE A 154 -7.37 -10.70 -20.07
CA ILE A 154 -6.02 -10.83 -19.52
C ILE A 154 -5.06 -11.22 -20.63
N HIS A 155 -4.01 -10.43 -20.83
CA HIS A 155 -2.93 -10.72 -21.75
C HIS A 155 -1.63 -10.90 -20.96
N TYR A 156 -0.97 -12.04 -21.17
CA TYR A 156 0.34 -12.31 -20.58
C TYR A 156 1.34 -12.72 -21.66
N GLN A 157 2.53 -12.15 -21.61
CA GLN A 157 3.68 -12.73 -22.31
C GLN A 157 4.30 -13.78 -21.37
N ILE A 158 4.20 -15.05 -21.76
CA ILE A 158 4.70 -16.19 -20.96
C ILE A 158 6.22 -16.33 -21.12
N SER A 159 6.67 -16.21 -22.34
CA SER A 159 8.07 -16.21 -22.75
C SER A 159 8.27 -15.28 -23.96
N PRO A 160 9.50 -14.92 -24.33
CA PRO A 160 9.72 -14.14 -25.54
C PRO A 160 9.07 -14.78 -26.76
N GLY A 161 8.12 -14.06 -27.36
CA GLY A 161 7.34 -14.54 -28.50
C GLY A 161 6.15 -15.44 -28.19
N GLU A 162 5.86 -15.76 -26.92
CA GLU A 162 4.68 -16.54 -26.53
C GLU A 162 3.72 -15.70 -25.70
N PHE A 163 2.47 -15.58 -26.18
CA PHE A 163 1.43 -14.75 -25.58
C PHE A 163 0.22 -15.60 -25.20
N ALA A 164 -0.25 -15.47 -23.96
CA ALA A 164 -1.51 -16.04 -23.52
C ALA A 164 -2.58 -14.97 -23.40
N TYR A 165 -3.77 -15.28 -23.86
CA TYR A 165 -4.98 -14.49 -23.67
C TYR A 165 -6.03 -15.32 -22.94
N VAL A 166 -6.70 -14.69 -21.98
CA VAL A 166 -7.83 -15.26 -21.25
C VAL A 166 -8.93 -14.21 -21.16
N GLU A 167 -10.14 -14.52 -21.62
CA GLU A 167 -11.26 -13.58 -21.52
C GLU A 167 -11.68 -13.36 -20.06
N SER A 168 -11.76 -14.43 -19.27
CA SER A 168 -12.07 -14.36 -17.84
C SER A 168 -11.51 -15.56 -17.09
N PHE A 169 -11.13 -15.34 -15.82
CA PHE A 169 -10.64 -16.39 -14.94
C PHE A 169 -11.57 -16.54 -13.73
N SER A 170 -12.03 -17.76 -13.48
CA SER A 170 -12.83 -18.09 -12.30
C SER A 170 -11.95 -18.64 -11.18
N ASN A 171 -11.88 -17.91 -10.08
CA ASN A 171 -11.13 -18.31 -8.88
C ASN A 171 -11.72 -19.53 -8.18
N TRP A 172 -13.04 -19.79 -8.34
CA TRP A 172 -13.74 -20.87 -7.69
C TRP A 172 -13.31 -22.25 -8.19
N ASN A 173 -13.25 -22.43 -9.50
CA ASN A 173 -12.94 -23.70 -10.16
C ASN A 173 -11.58 -23.70 -10.88
N ASN A 174 -10.74 -22.70 -10.66
CA ASN A 174 -9.44 -22.52 -11.29
C ASN A 174 -9.50 -22.65 -12.83
N THR A 175 -10.52 -22.05 -13.45
CA THR A 175 -10.80 -22.19 -14.87
C THR A 175 -10.62 -20.87 -15.60
N ALA A 176 -9.82 -20.88 -16.62
CA ALA A 176 -9.68 -19.81 -17.61
C ALA A 176 -10.66 -20.06 -18.78
N TYR A 177 -11.51 -19.09 -19.08
CA TYR A 177 -12.46 -19.16 -20.18
C TYR A 177 -11.93 -18.44 -21.42
N LYS A 178 -12.21 -19.01 -22.60
CA LYS A 178 -11.71 -18.55 -23.91
C LYS A 178 -10.18 -18.36 -23.87
N PHE A 179 -9.51 -19.42 -23.49
CA PHE A 179 -8.05 -19.45 -23.43
C PHE A 179 -7.46 -19.46 -24.83
N THR A 180 -6.45 -18.61 -25.08
CA THR A 180 -5.68 -18.62 -26.32
C THR A 180 -4.19 -18.53 -26.00
N LEU A 181 -3.38 -19.33 -26.65
CA LEU A 181 -1.92 -19.27 -26.60
C LEU A 181 -1.39 -19.06 -28.02
N GLU A 182 -0.61 -18.01 -28.22
CA GLU A 182 -0.05 -17.61 -29.48
C GLU A 182 1.47 -17.62 -29.42
N LYS A 183 2.11 -18.24 -30.43
CA LYS A 183 3.56 -18.24 -30.61
C LYS A 183 3.90 -17.42 -31.85
N VAL A 184 4.71 -16.38 -31.62
CA VAL A 184 5.15 -15.44 -32.67
C VAL A 184 6.67 -15.51 -32.78
N GLU A 185 7.18 -15.68 -33.98
CA GLU A 185 8.62 -15.60 -34.26
C GLU A 185 8.88 -14.42 -35.21
N GLY A 186 9.63 -13.43 -34.69
CA GLY A 186 9.81 -12.15 -35.36
C GLY A 186 8.47 -11.40 -35.49
N ASN A 187 7.96 -11.27 -36.70
CA ASN A 187 6.69 -10.60 -37.03
C ASN A 187 5.60 -11.55 -37.54
N ARG A 188 5.81 -12.86 -37.37
CA ARG A 188 4.93 -13.91 -37.91
C ARG A 188 4.35 -14.77 -36.79
N LEU A 189 3.05 -15.03 -36.88
CA LEU A 189 2.37 -16.02 -36.05
C LEU A 189 2.71 -17.42 -36.53
N VAL A 190 3.33 -18.22 -35.65
CA VAL A 190 3.77 -19.61 -35.99
C VAL A 190 2.73 -20.62 -35.53
N SER A 191 2.16 -20.45 -34.36
CA SER A 191 1.10 -21.33 -33.86
C SER A 191 0.11 -20.59 -32.99
N LYS A 192 -1.14 -21.06 -33.02
CA LYS A 192 -2.23 -20.58 -32.19
C LYS A 192 -2.99 -21.77 -31.62
N ILE A 193 -3.09 -21.82 -30.29
CA ILE A 193 -3.93 -22.75 -29.56
C ILE A 193 -5.10 -21.94 -29.02
N SER A 194 -6.32 -22.36 -29.28
CA SER A 194 -7.54 -21.79 -28.73
C SER A 194 -8.31 -22.87 -28.00
N ALA A 195 -8.89 -22.58 -26.85
CA ALA A 195 -9.73 -23.50 -26.10
C ALA A 195 -10.93 -22.76 -25.49
N GLU A 196 -12.08 -23.43 -25.42
CA GLU A 196 -13.28 -22.88 -24.78
C GLU A 196 -13.01 -22.62 -23.30
N SER A 197 -12.31 -23.55 -22.65
CA SER A 197 -11.85 -23.40 -21.27
C SER A 197 -10.54 -24.15 -21.01
N ALA A 198 -9.75 -23.64 -20.08
CA ALA A 198 -8.54 -24.27 -19.56
C ALA A 198 -8.68 -24.41 -18.04
N VAL A 199 -8.66 -25.63 -17.53
CA VAL A 199 -8.78 -25.94 -16.10
C VAL A 199 -7.42 -26.25 -15.53
N TRP A 200 -7.03 -25.58 -14.45
CA TRP A 200 -5.78 -25.85 -13.74
C TRP A 200 -5.86 -27.11 -12.90
N ASP A 201 -5.02 -28.08 -13.15
CA ASP A 201 -4.81 -29.24 -12.34
C ASP A 201 -3.69 -29.00 -11.32
N THR A 202 -4.05 -28.86 -10.04
CA THR A 202 -3.12 -28.58 -8.95
C THR A 202 -2.18 -29.76 -8.64
N LEU A 203 -2.63 -31.01 -8.93
CA LEU A 203 -1.84 -32.20 -8.65
C LEU A 203 -0.72 -32.39 -9.67
N ASN A 204 -1.03 -32.18 -10.96
CA ASN A 204 -0.11 -32.38 -12.07
C ASN A 204 0.61 -31.08 -12.49
N CYS A 205 0.27 -29.91 -11.87
CA CYS A 205 0.78 -28.60 -12.28
C CYS A 205 0.64 -28.35 -13.78
N SER A 206 -0.50 -28.71 -14.36
CA SER A 206 -0.76 -28.65 -15.81
C SER A 206 -2.12 -28.02 -16.10
N TRP A 207 -2.28 -27.52 -17.32
CA TRP A 207 -3.54 -27.01 -17.82
C TRP A 207 -4.25 -28.07 -18.66
N ARG A 208 -5.50 -28.32 -18.32
CA ARG A 208 -6.39 -29.16 -19.12
C ARG A 208 -7.27 -28.30 -20.00
N LEU A 209 -6.94 -28.24 -21.28
CA LEU A 209 -7.69 -27.50 -22.28
C LEU A 209 -8.91 -28.32 -22.69
N LYS A 210 -10.09 -27.70 -22.72
CA LYS A 210 -11.35 -28.33 -23.19
C LYS A 210 -11.77 -27.69 -24.50
N LYS A 211 -12.23 -28.55 -25.42
CA LYS A 211 -12.62 -28.17 -26.80
C LYS A 211 -11.54 -27.27 -27.42
N TYR A 212 -10.38 -27.88 -27.63
CA TYR A 212 -9.23 -27.16 -28.14
C TYR A 212 -9.14 -27.19 -29.66
N PHE A 213 -8.52 -26.16 -30.21
CA PHE A 213 -8.21 -26.00 -31.62
C PHE A 213 -6.79 -25.46 -31.75
N ILE A 214 -5.91 -26.20 -32.40
CA ILE A 214 -4.51 -25.84 -32.67
C ILE A 214 -4.36 -25.58 -34.15
N ARG A 215 -3.78 -24.43 -34.50
CA ARG A 215 -3.41 -24.08 -35.85
C ARG A 215 -1.93 -23.76 -35.90
N GLU A 216 -1.17 -24.54 -36.67
CA GLU A 216 0.23 -24.30 -36.95
C GLU A 216 0.33 -23.71 -38.37
N TYR A 217 0.87 -22.50 -38.44
CA TYR A 217 1.01 -21.76 -39.72
C TYR A 217 2.29 -22.22 -40.42
N SER A 218 2.15 -22.85 -41.59
CA SER A 218 3.27 -23.30 -42.39
C SER A 218 3.70 -22.25 -43.42
N GLU A 219 4.95 -22.30 -43.89
CA GLU A 219 5.40 -21.48 -45.05
C GLU A 219 4.85 -21.98 -46.37
N GLY A 220 4.18 -23.14 -46.39
CA GLY A 220 3.52 -23.72 -47.54
C GLY A 220 2.04 -23.37 -47.65
N LEU A 221 1.35 -23.97 -48.59
CA LEU A 221 -0.06 -23.68 -48.94
C LEU A 221 -1.08 -24.20 -47.91
N GLU A 222 -0.70 -25.07 -46.97
CA GLU A 222 -1.65 -25.68 -46.03
C GLU A 222 -1.17 -25.56 -44.56
N ASP A 223 -2.01 -24.97 -43.73
CA ASP A 223 -1.83 -24.94 -42.29
C ASP A 223 -2.19 -26.31 -41.68
N LYS A 224 -1.43 -26.75 -40.67
CA LYS A 224 -1.78 -27.94 -39.89
C LYS A 224 -2.80 -27.60 -38.83
N ILE A 225 -3.95 -28.27 -38.92
CA ILE A 225 -5.05 -28.07 -37.98
C ILE A 225 -5.26 -29.33 -37.14
N ARG A 226 -5.35 -29.17 -35.81
CA ARG A 226 -5.71 -30.23 -34.88
C ARG A 226 -6.80 -29.73 -33.96
N SER A 227 -7.81 -30.52 -33.69
CA SER A 227 -8.86 -30.21 -32.75
C SER A 227 -9.24 -31.46 -31.95
N GLY A 228 -9.76 -31.25 -30.73
CA GLY A 228 -10.20 -32.35 -29.89
C GLY A 228 -10.92 -31.83 -28.63
N ASP A 229 -11.46 -32.75 -27.86
CA ASP A 229 -12.26 -32.41 -26.70
C ASP A 229 -11.38 -32.07 -25.47
N GLN A 230 -10.20 -32.71 -25.36
CA GLN A 230 -9.33 -32.51 -24.18
C GLN A 230 -7.85 -32.66 -24.57
N LEU A 231 -7.04 -31.74 -24.00
CA LEU A 231 -5.58 -31.76 -24.15
C LEU A 231 -4.94 -31.28 -22.83
N ASP A 232 -4.10 -32.13 -22.25
CA ASP A 232 -3.28 -31.72 -21.10
C ASP A 232 -1.97 -31.11 -21.59
N THR A 233 -1.65 -29.89 -21.15
CA THR A 233 -0.45 -29.16 -21.57
C THR A 233 0.20 -28.45 -20.38
N VAL A 234 1.52 -28.36 -20.40
CA VAL A 234 2.28 -27.62 -19.39
C VAL A 234 2.62 -26.26 -19.99
N ILE A 235 2.13 -25.21 -19.35
CA ILE A 235 2.36 -23.82 -19.72
C ILE A 235 3.05 -23.15 -18.53
N ASN A 236 4.03 -22.29 -18.78
CA ASN A 236 4.71 -21.53 -17.72
C ASN A 236 3.83 -20.39 -17.17
N LEU A 237 2.61 -20.74 -16.80
CA LEU A 237 1.57 -19.88 -16.22
C LEU A 237 0.78 -20.73 -15.25
N THR A 238 0.58 -20.23 -14.02
CA THR A 238 -0.12 -20.95 -12.96
C THR A 238 -1.47 -20.29 -12.67
N ALA A 239 -2.39 -21.02 -12.02
CA ALA A 239 -3.66 -20.44 -11.57
C ALA A 239 -3.46 -19.25 -10.62
N ASP A 240 -2.36 -19.26 -9.83
CA ASP A 240 -2.06 -18.19 -8.89
C ASP A 240 -1.66 -16.88 -9.58
N ASP A 241 -1.16 -16.94 -10.82
CA ASP A 241 -0.86 -15.73 -11.60
C ASP A 241 -2.14 -14.93 -11.90
N PHE A 242 -3.29 -15.62 -12.08
CA PHE A 242 -4.60 -14.99 -12.31
C PHE A 242 -5.31 -14.53 -11.02
N LYS A 243 -5.00 -15.16 -9.87
CA LYS A 243 -5.62 -14.84 -8.58
C LYS A 243 -5.00 -13.62 -7.90
N ARG A 244 -3.86 -13.14 -8.41
CA ARG A 244 -3.17 -12.02 -7.80
C ARG A 244 -3.96 -10.73 -7.99
N ASN A 245 -4.32 -10.12 -6.88
CA ASN A 245 -4.99 -8.83 -6.82
C ASN A 245 -4.22 -7.87 -5.89
N LYS A 246 -4.72 -6.65 -5.74
CA LYS A 246 -4.11 -5.63 -4.89
C LYS A 246 -3.88 -6.13 -3.45
N LYS A 247 -4.81 -6.91 -2.91
CA LYS A 247 -4.73 -7.43 -1.54
C LYS A 247 -3.55 -8.40 -1.42
N THR A 248 -3.35 -9.31 -2.39
CA THR A 248 -2.27 -10.30 -2.36
C THR A 248 -0.88 -9.68 -2.50
N VAL A 249 -0.72 -8.61 -3.27
CA VAL A 249 0.56 -7.89 -3.39
C VAL A 249 1.03 -7.33 -2.03
N THR A 250 0.10 -6.88 -1.18
CA THR A 250 0.43 -6.36 0.15
C THR A 250 0.92 -7.42 1.14
N THR A 251 0.72 -8.72 0.86
CA THR A 251 1.19 -9.82 1.71
C THR A 251 2.64 -10.20 1.46
N LEU A 252 3.21 -9.77 0.34
CA LEU A 252 4.53 -10.22 -0.07
C LEU A 252 5.65 -9.51 0.69
N PRO A 253 6.62 -10.25 1.23
CA PRO A 253 7.85 -9.68 1.76
C PRO A 253 8.65 -8.99 0.63
N ARG A 254 9.61 -8.16 1.00
CA ARG A 254 10.35 -7.29 0.06
C ARG A 254 11.01 -8.06 -1.09
N ASN A 255 11.61 -9.21 -0.79
CA ASN A 255 12.32 -10.00 -1.80
C ASN A 255 11.34 -10.61 -2.81
N ASP A 256 10.25 -11.19 -2.33
CA ASP A 256 9.23 -11.82 -3.18
C ASP A 256 8.50 -10.77 -4.02
N LEU A 257 8.26 -9.57 -3.44
CA LEU A 257 7.71 -8.46 -4.19
C LEU A 257 8.65 -8.00 -5.32
N ASN A 258 9.97 -7.95 -5.09
CA ASN A 258 10.93 -7.60 -6.14
C ASN A 258 10.97 -8.67 -7.24
N ASN A 259 10.96 -9.95 -6.88
CA ASN A 259 10.93 -11.05 -7.84
C ASN A 259 9.63 -11.01 -8.67
N LEU A 260 8.49 -10.74 -8.01
CA LEU A 260 7.21 -10.57 -8.69
C LEU A 260 7.27 -9.42 -9.71
N ILE A 261 7.80 -8.25 -9.32
CA ILE A 261 7.93 -7.10 -10.22
C ILE A 261 8.80 -7.44 -11.44
N GLN A 262 9.89 -8.17 -11.25
CA GLN A 262 10.73 -8.60 -12.38
C GLN A 262 9.96 -9.53 -13.32
N THR A 263 9.27 -10.52 -12.78
CA THR A 263 8.44 -11.45 -13.57
C THR A 263 7.34 -10.71 -14.32
N GLN A 264 6.62 -9.79 -13.66
CA GLN A 264 5.56 -8.99 -14.27
C GLN A 264 6.10 -8.09 -15.41
N LYS A 265 7.28 -7.49 -15.22
CA LYS A 265 7.92 -6.69 -16.27
C LYS A 265 8.30 -7.52 -17.49
N LEU A 266 8.87 -8.72 -17.26
CA LEU A 266 9.22 -9.63 -18.35
C LEU A 266 7.97 -10.13 -19.12
N ARG A 267 6.86 -10.30 -18.39
CA ARG A 267 5.58 -10.76 -18.97
C ARG A 267 4.74 -9.65 -19.59
N GLY A 268 5.14 -8.38 -19.50
CA GLY A 268 4.32 -7.25 -19.96
C GLY A 268 3.00 -7.12 -19.20
N ASP A 269 2.95 -7.60 -17.94
CA ASP A 269 1.74 -7.62 -17.11
C ASP A 269 1.37 -6.21 -16.64
N ALA A 270 0.18 -5.75 -16.99
CA ALA A 270 -0.33 -4.43 -16.58
C ALA A 270 -0.42 -4.25 -15.06
N SER A 271 -0.49 -5.35 -14.29
CA SER A 271 -0.51 -5.31 -12.83
C SER A 271 0.84 -4.91 -12.20
N VAL A 272 1.91 -4.79 -13.00
CA VAL A 272 3.24 -4.34 -12.54
C VAL A 272 3.17 -2.96 -11.87
N ASN A 273 2.33 -2.06 -12.37
CA ASN A 273 2.17 -0.72 -11.80
C ASN A 273 1.69 -0.78 -10.35
N GLN A 274 0.77 -1.69 -10.04
CA GLN A 274 0.28 -1.93 -8.69
C GLN A 274 1.38 -2.44 -7.74
N SER A 275 2.20 -3.37 -8.21
CA SER A 275 3.34 -3.90 -7.44
C SER A 275 4.43 -2.83 -7.22
N LEU A 276 4.66 -1.96 -8.20
CA LEU A 276 5.57 -0.83 -8.10
C LEU A 276 5.05 0.24 -7.12
N ILE A 277 3.76 0.55 -7.15
CA ILE A 277 3.12 1.45 -6.18
C ILE A 277 3.34 0.92 -4.77
N GLU A 278 3.02 -0.35 -4.50
CA GLU A 278 3.21 -0.95 -3.19
C GLU A 278 4.68 -0.87 -2.73
N LYS A 279 5.63 -1.22 -3.61
CA LYS A 279 7.07 -1.17 -3.32
C LYS A 279 7.53 0.22 -2.89
N HIS A 280 7.15 1.26 -3.65
CA HIS A 280 7.62 2.62 -3.38
C HIS A 280 6.86 3.28 -2.23
N THR A 281 5.56 2.99 -2.05
CA THR A 281 4.77 3.49 -0.91
C THR A 281 5.33 3.00 0.42
N ARG A 282 5.79 1.74 0.52
CA ARG A 282 6.41 1.19 1.74
C ARG A 282 7.60 2.01 2.25
N THR A 283 8.29 2.68 1.36
CA THR A 283 9.43 3.54 1.70
C THR A 283 9.07 5.02 1.76
N ALA A 284 8.25 5.52 0.85
CA ALA A 284 7.90 6.94 0.78
C ALA A 284 7.02 7.39 1.95
N LEU A 285 6.04 6.56 2.35
CA LEU A 285 5.09 6.91 3.41
C LEU A 285 5.76 7.22 4.77
N PRO A 286 6.73 6.43 5.28
CA PRO A 286 7.40 6.75 6.54
C PRO A 286 8.10 8.11 6.57
N PHE A 287 8.64 8.60 5.45
CA PHE A 287 9.31 9.90 5.38
C PHE A 287 8.40 11.08 5.69
N SER A 288 7.10 10.92 5.50
CA SER A 288 6.11 11.92 5.89
C SER A 288 6.21 12.33 7.36
N ALA A 289 6.65 11.43 8.25
CA ALA A 289 6.80 11.73 9.68
C ALA A 289 7.74 12.92 9.94
N PHE A 290 8.85 13.00 9.20
CA PHE A 290 9.78 14.14 9.34
C PHE A 290 9.19 15.43 8.78
N ILE A 291 8.61 15.35 7.58
CA ILE A 291 8.10 16.52 6.86
C ILE A 291 6.93 17.15 7.64
N LEU A 292 5.98 16.32 8.04
CA LEU A 292 4.79 16.77 8.77
C LEU A 292 5.13 17.23 10.19
N THR A 293 6.17 16.65 10.82
CA THR A 293 6.67 17.15 12.11
C THR A 293 7.21 18.56 11.98
N ILE A 294 8.10 18.83 11.01
CA ILE A 294 8.65 20.19 10.79
C ILE A 294 7.52 21.17 10.49
N MET A 295 6.61 20.81 9.61
CA MET A 295 5.48 21.63 9.22
C MET A 295 4.54 21.92 10.41
N GLY A 296 4.23 20.90 11.19
CA GLY A 296 3.38 21.01 12.38
C GLY A 296 3.96 21.93 13.46
N VAL A 297 5.25 21.78 13.78
CA VAL A 297 5.94 22.67 14.75
C VAL A 297 5.96 24.10 14.23
N ALA A 298 6.33 24.31 12.96
CA ALA A 298 6.42 25.65 12.38
C ALA A 298 5.04 26.37 12.37
N LEU A 299 3.97 25.63 12.02
CA LEU A 299 2.60 26.18 12.00
C LEU A 299 2.08 26.55 13.39
N SER A 300 2.39 25.71 14.39
CA SER A 300 1.82 25.78 15.73
C SER A 300 2.67 26.53 16.76
N SER A 301 3.89 26.95 16.38
CA SER A 301 4.82 27.65 17.26
C SER A 301 4.38 29.07 17.64
N ARG A 302 3.44 29.65 16.89
CA ARG A 302 2.95 31.01 17.13
C ARG A 302 1.63 31.01 17.88
N LYS A 303 1.51 31.85 18.92
CA LYS A 303 0.25 32.14 19.59
C LYS A 303 -0.65 32.95 18.63
N LYS A 304 -1.78 32.38 18.24
CA LYS A 304 -2.78 33.07 17.39
C LYS A 304 -4.01 33.46 18.20
N ARG A 305 -4.64 34.59 17.85
CA ARG A 305 -5.86 35.09 18.53
C ARG A 305 -7.07 34.16 18.37
N GLY A 306 -7.06 33.23 17.40
CA GLY A 306 -8.13 32.25 17.16
C GLY A 306 -8.08 30.98 18.03
N GLY A 307 -7.19 30.89 18.99
CA GLY A 307 -7.07 29.74 19.88
C GLY A 307 -6.44 28.49 19.23
N ILE A 308 -6.41 27.38 19.99
CA ILE A 308 -5.83 26.09 19.54
C ILE A 308 -6.65 25.48 18.41
N GLY A 309 -7.98 25.70 18.40
CA GLY A 309 -8.89 25.08 17.44
C GLY A 309 -8.59 25.39 15.97
N VAL A 310 -8.20 26.64 15.66
CA VAL A 310 -7.83 27.04 14.28
C VAL A 310 -6.58 26.28 13.80
N ASN A 311 -5.57 26.14 14.65
CA ASN A 311 -4.36 25.40 14.28
C ASN A 311 -4.67 23.92 14.05
N ILE A 312 -5.55 23.33 14.86
CA ILE A 312 -5.99 21.93 14.70
C ILE A 312 -6.76 21.78 13.38
N ALA A 313 -7.72 22.67 13.08
CA ALA A 313 -8.50 22.61 11.85
C ALA A 313 -7.63 22.73 10.59
N VAL A 314 -6.72 23.70 10.57
CA VAL A 314 -5.73 23.84 9.46
C VAL A 314 -4.84 22.61 9.37
N GLY A 315 -4.43 22.04 10.50
CA GLY A 315 -3.62 20.84 10.53
C GLY A 315 -4.35 19.61 9.95
N ILE A 316 -5.58 19.39 10.37
CA ILE A 316 -6.40 18.30 9.84
C ILE A 316 -6.58 18.48 8.32
N ALA A 317 -6.89 19.68 7.86
CA ALA A 317 -7.05 19.97 6.43
C ALA A 317 -5.77 19.66 5.64
N LEU A 318 -4.60 20.09 6.13
CA LEU A 318 -3.31 19.84 5.48
C LEU A 318 -2.93 18.35 5.52
N ALA A 319 -3.18 17.64 6.61
CA ALA A 319 -2.92 16.21 6.69
C ALA A 319 -3.82 15.42 5.73
N PHE A 320 -5.09 15.80 5.65
CA PHE A 320 -6.04 15.18 4.74
C PHE A 320 -5.66 15.42 3.28
N THR A 321 -5.30 16.66 2.92
CA THR A 321 -4.80 17.01 1.58
C THR A 321 -3.53 16.24 1.24
N TYR A 322 -2.64 15.99 2.20
CA TYR A 322 -1.46 15.15 1.99
C TYR A 322 -1.85 13.71 1.60
N ILE A 323 -2.78 13.11 2.36
CA ILE A 323 -3.25 11.73 2.09
C ILE A 323 -3.96 11.67 0.73
N LEU A 324 -4.82 12.65 0.42
CA LEU A 324 -5.47 12.72 -0.89
C LEU A 324 -4.43 12.84 -2.01
N PHE A 325 -3.42 13.69 -1.83
CA PHE A 325 -2.39 13.86 -2.84
C PHE A 325 -1.56 12.59 -3.05
N LEU A 326 -1.29 11.81 -2.00
CA LEU A 326 -0.70 10.47 -2.15
C LEU A 326 -1.57 9.57 -3.04
N ARG A 327 -2.88 9.56 -2.83
CA ARG A 327 -3.81 8.74 -3.65
C ARG A 327 -3.89 9.23 -5.10
N PHE A 328 -3.92 10.54 -5.33
CA PHE A 328 -3.86 11.09 -6.69
C PHE A 328 -2.53 10.77 -7.38
N SER A 329 -1.42 10.78 -6.65
CA SER A 329 -0.11 10.44 -7.19
C SER A 329 -0.01 8.98 -7.65
N GLU A 330 -0.75 8.06 -7.03
CA GLU A 330 -0.87 6.68 -7.50
C GLU A 330 -1.46 6.61 -8.93
N MET A 331 -2.40 7.52 -9.28
CA MET A 331 -3.03 7.55 -10.61
C MET A 331 -2.03 7.87 -11.72
N PHE A 332 -1.02 8.71 -11.48
CA PHE A 332 0.02 8.99 -12.47
C PHE A 332 0.86 7.76 -12.84
N VAL A 333 0.94 6.79 -11.93
CA VAL A 333 1.60 5.50 -12.21
C VAL A 333 0.71 4.62 -13.08
N TYR A 334 -0.61 4.58 -12.81
CA TYR A 334 -1.55 3.78 -13.61
C TYR A 334 -1.72 4.30 -15.03
N THR A 335 -1.55 5.62 -15.24
CA THR A 335 -1.63 6.24 -16.57
C THR A 335 -0.28 6.29 -17.28
N ASP A 336 0.77 5.69 -16.72
CA ASP A 336 2.17 5.71 -17.22
C ASP A 336 2.70 7.13 -17.51
N THR A 337 2.09 8.16 -16.87
CA THR A 337 2.47 9.57 -17.05
C THR A 337 3.77 9.91 -16.33
N LEU A 338 4.01 9.30 -15.17
CA LEU A 338 5.20 9.51 -14.36
C LEU A 338 5.82 8.18 -13.90
N PRO A 339 7.15 8.08 -13.83
CA PRO A 339 7.82 6.93 -13.23
C PRO A 339 7.34 6.70 -11.79
N PRO A 340 7.10 5.44 -11.34
CA PRO A 340 6.54 5.12 -10.03
C PRO A 340 7.29 5.76 -8.86
N PHE A 341 8.62 5.82 -8.93
CA PHE A 341 9.44 6.47 -7.92
C PHE A 341 9.10 7.97 -7.81
N VAL A 342 9.08 8.69 -8.95
CA VAL A 342 8.81 10.13 -8.97
C VAL A 342 7.39 10.42 -8.48
N ALA A 343 6.40 9.70 -9.00
CA ALA A 343 4.99 9.89 -8.64
C ALA A 343 4.77 9.76 -7.14
N LEU A 344 5.29 8.70 -6.50
CA LEU A 344 5.04 8.43 -5.09
C LEU A 344 5.89 9.27 -4.12
N TRP A 345 6.99 9.87 -4.60
CA TRP A 345 7.77 10.82 -3.81
C TRP A 345 7.33 12.27 -4.00
N LEU A 346 6.55 12.57 -5.04
CA LEU A 346 6.08 13.93 -5.37
C LEU A 346 5.33 14.61 -4.20
N PRO A 347 4.39 13.95 -3.49
CA PRO A 347 3.74 14.54 -2.32
C PRO A 347 4.75 14.91 -1.23
N ASN A 348 5.72 14.04 -0.94
CA ASN A 348 6.76 14.30 0.03
C ASN A 348 7.61 15.52 -0.36
N LEU A 349 7.98 15.65 -1.62
CA LEU A 349 8.79 16.78 -2.11
C LEU A 349 8.04 18.11 -1.99
N ILE A 350 6.77 18.14 -2.41
CA ILE A 350 5.95 19.36 -2.33
C ILE A 350 5.72 19.75 -0.88
N TYR A 351 5.37 18.80 -0.01
CA TYR A 351 5.17 19.09 1.40
C TYR A 351 6.47 19.43 2.13
N ALA A 352 7.63 18.89 1.71
CA ALA A 352 8.93 19.30 2.21
C ALA A 352 9.24 20.76 1.84
N ALA A 353 8.91 21.19 0.62
CA ALA A 353 9.05 22.59 0.22
C ALA A 353 8.16 23.52 1.06
N ILE A 354 6.89 23.14 1.29
CA ILE A 354 5.96 23.88 2.16
C ILE A 354 6.50 23.92 3.61
N ALA A 355 6.97 22.79 4.14
CA ALA A 355 7.57 22.72 5.48
C ALA A 355 8.79 23.63 5.59
N GLY A 356 9.65 23.68 4.56
CA GLY A 356 10.80 24.58 4.49
C GLY A 356 10.41 26.06 4.47
N ALA A 357 9.37 26.42 3.74
CA ALA A 357 8.83 27.79 3.71
C ALA A 357 8.29 28.18 5.07
N LEU A 358 7.45 27.32 5.70
CA LEU A 358 6.90 27.57 7.04
C LEU A 358 7.99 27.64 8.13
N TYR A 359 9.02 26.80 8.00
CA TYR A 359 10.17 26.83 8.90
C TYR A 359 10.94 28.16 8.83
N ARG A 360 11.11 28.74 7.62
CA ARG A 360 11.73 30.08 7.47
C ARG A 360 10.91 31.19 8.11
N MET A 361 9.60 31.04 8.15
CA MET A 361 8.65 31.98 8.74
C MET A 361 8.46 31.78 10.27
N ALA A 362 8.94 30.67 10.84
CA ALA A 362 8.82 30.39 12.27
C ALA A 362 9.60 31.43 13.12
N PRO A 363 9.17 31.70 14.38
CA PRO A 363 9.92 32.56 15.28
C PRO A 363 11.30 31.96 15.55
N LYS A 364 12.35 32.78 15.41
CA LYS A 364 13.74 32.38 15.62
C LYS A 364 14.22 32.73 17.00
#